data_db3dc71e3891c690cc6edc4f2361d51e
#
_entry.id   db3dc71e3891c690cc6edc4f2361d51e
#
_cell.length_a   1.000
_cell.length_b   1.000
_cell.length_c   1.000
_cell.angle_alpha   90.00
_cell.angle_beta   90.00
_cell.angle_gamma   90.00
#
_symmetry.space_group_name_H-M   'P 1'
#
loop_
_entity.id
_entity.type
_entity.pdbx_description
1 polymer ?
#
loop_
_entity_poly.entity_id
_entity_poly.type
_entity_poly.pdbx_seq_one_letter_code
_entity_poly.pdbx_strand_id
1 'polypeptide(L)'
;KAETRDVGENDYHGGDGPGRVTTSKPGVNPLFEAMIEAGVQAGDKIVAVNGERVTGAEDFLRRAAAFSGEGVTLSVERGGETKTFAVTPKLGSGGTYQIGLWLRDAVRGLGTVTFYDPATGEYGALGHGVGLPETGELMSASGGEIYRADVTGVIMGERGAPGELCGGASSASPIG
;
A
#
# COMPACT_ATOMS: atom_id res chain seq x y z
N LYS A 1 13.50 16.58 16.15
CA LYS A 1 14.03 16.43 14.77
C LYS A 1 13.84 14.99 14.40
N ALA A 2 12.77 14.68 13.64
CA ALA A 2 12.55 13.35 13.07
C ALA A 2 13.47 13.26 11.84
N GLU A 3 14.42 12.34 11.88
CA GLU A 3 15.18 11.92 10.71
C GLU A 3 14.25 11.15 9.77
N THR A 4 14.05 11.69 8.57
CA THR A 4 13.48 10.96 7.44
C THR A 4 14.48 9.87 7.04
N ARG A 5 14.20 8.62 7.37
CA ARG A 5 14.88 7.48 6.75
C ARG A 5 14.43 7.38 5.31
N ASP A 6 15.38 7.50 4.41
CA ASP A 6 15.28 7.07 3.03
C ASP A 6 14.97 5.56 3.03
N VAL A 7 13.75 5.20 2.72
CA VAL A 7 13.36 3.80 2.55
C VAL A 7 13.77 3.42 1.14
N GLY A 8 14.82 2.62 1.05
CA GLY A 8 15.34 2.11 -0.20
C GLY A 8 14.30 1.33 -1.01
N GLU A 9 14.53 1.30 -2.27
CA GLU A 9 13.73 0.93 -3.44
C GLU A 9 13.21 -0.52 -3.50
N ASN A 10 13.22 -1.35 -2.42
CA ASN A 10 13.02 -2.79 -2.56
C ASN A 10 12.28 -3.49 -1.41
N ASP A 11 11.11 -3.00 -0.97
CA ASP A 11 10.23 -3.81 -0.11
C ASP A 11 8.84 -3.99 -0.71
N TYR A 12 8.79 -4.58 -1.93
CA TYR A 12 7.55 -5.06 -2.52
C TYR A 12 7.42 -6.57 -2.31
N HIS A 13 6.62 -6.97 -1.35
CA HIS A 13 6.09 -8.33 -1.28
C HIS A 13 4.59 -8.26 -1.57
N GLY A 14 4.21 -8.83 -2.72
CA GLY A 14 2.85 -8.77 -3.24
C GLY A 14 1.84 -9.46 -2.34
N GLY A 15 0.69 -8.81 -2.21
CA GLY A 15 -0.54 -9.41 -1.74
C GLY A 15 -1.60 -9.23 -2.82
N ASP A 16 -2.47 -10.21 -2.99
CA ASP A 16 -3.50 -10.27 -4.05
C ASP A 16 -4.69 -9.31 -3.79
N GLY A 17 -4.42 -8.03 -3.72
CA GLY A 17 -5.46 -7.01 -3.54
C GLY A 17 -5.33 -5.84 -4.51
N PRO A 18 -6.42 -5.12 -4.85
CA PRO A 18 -6.35 -3.93 -5.68
C PRO A 18 -5.51 -2.85 -5.00
N GLY A 19 -4.45 -2.40 -5.70
CA GLY A 19 -3.49 -1.43 -5.19
C GLY A 19 -4.12 -0.10 -4.80
N ARG A 20 -3.74 0.41 -3.62
CA ARG A 20 -4.11 1.77 -3.19
C ARG A 20 -2.97 2.74 -3.43
N VAL A 21 -3.35 3.93 -3.88
CA VAL A 21 -2.42 5.03 -4.06
C VAL A 21 -2.09 5.62 -2.69
N THR A 22 -0.81 5.72 -2.40
CA THR A 22 -0.33 6.57 -1.32
C THR A 22 0.44 7.72 -1.95
N THR A 23 0.15 8.95 -1.55
CA THR A 23 0.91 10.11 -2.01
C THR A 23 1.92 10.49 -0.94
N SER A 24 3.17 10.71 -1.32
CA SER A 24 4.12 11.42 -0.46
C SER A 24 3.84 12.92 -0.48
N LYS A 25 4.37 13.65 0.50
CA LYS A 25 4.16 15.10 0.66
C LYS A 25 4.39 15.86 -0.66
N PRO A 26 3.50 16.83 -0.99
CA PRO A 26 3.69 17.69 -2.14
C PRO A 26 5.04 18.40 -2.11
N GLY A 27 5.73 18.50 -3.25
CA GLY A 27 6.91 19.33 -3.44
C GLY A 27 8.24 18.58 -3.52
N VAL A 28 8.28 17.24 -3.45
CA VAL A 28 9.54 16.48 -3.44
C VAL A 28 9.88 15.83 -4.77
N ASN A 29 8.91 15.63 -5.68
CA ASN A 29 9.18 14.99 -6.96
C ASN A 29 8.24 15.50 -8.06
N PRO A 30 8.78 16.03 -9.18
CA PRO A 30 7.97 16.52 -10.31
C PRO A 30 7.03 15.46 -10.92
N LEU A 31 7.30 14.17 -10.69
CA LEU A 31 6.45 13.08 -11.16
C LEU A 31 5.11 13.04 -10.40
N PHE A 32 5.07 13.49 -9.13
CA PHE A 32 3.83 13.58 -8.35
C PHE A 32 2.90 14.69 -8.82
N GLU A 33 3.45 15.76 -9.41
CA GLU A 33 2.66 16.88 -9.90
C GLU A 33 1.64 16.42 -10.94
N ALA A 34 2.01 15.48 -11.83
CA ALA A 34 1.11 14.97 -12.86
C ALA A 34 -0.14 14.29 -12.27
N MET A 35 -0.01 13.63 -11.13
CA MET A 35 -1.13 12.96 -10.45
C MET A 35 -2.01 13.95 -9.71
N ILE A 36 -1.40 14.92 -9.03
CA ILE A 36 -2.11 15.98 -8.31
C ILE A 36 -2.88 16.84 -9.30
N GLU A 37 -2.24 17.25 -10.40
CA GLU A 37 -2.87 18.02 -11.48
C GLU A 37 -4.06 17.28 -12.11
N ALA A 38 -3.94 15.95 -12.25
CA ALA A 38 -5.03 15.10 -12.73
C ALA A 38 -6.18 14.95 -11.72
N GLY A 39 -5.96 15.29 -10.44
CA GLY A 39 -6.96 15.19 -9.38
C GLY A 39 -7.01 13.86 -8.65
N VAL A 40 -6.00 12.99 -8.84
CA VAL A 40 -5.83 11.76 -8.05
C VAL A 40 -5.35 12.14 -6.64
N GLN A 41 -5.88 11.46 -5.64
CA GLN A 41 -5.66 11.76 -4.23
C GLN A 41 -5.12 10.55 -3.47
N ALA A 42 -4.50 10.81 -2.33
CA ALA A 42 -4.15 9.78 -1.37
C ALA A 42 -5.40 9.03 -0.92
N GLY A 43 -5.30 7.72 -0.79
CA GLY A 43 -6.43 6.86 -0.45
C GLY A 43 -7.24 6.36 -1.65
N ASP A 44 -7.05 6.89 -2.84
CA ASP A 44 -7.68 6.36 -4.05
C ASP A 44 -7.25 4.92 -4.31
N LYS A 45 -8.22 4.06 -4.61
CA LYS A 45 -7.97 2.68 -4.99
C LYS A 45 -8.01 2.56 -6.50
N ILE A 46 -6.85 2.30 -7.14
CA ILE A 46 -6.80 2.09 -8.58
C ILE A 46 -7.51 0.79 -8.94
N VAL A 47 -8.51 0.87 -9.81
CA VAL A 47 -9.30 -0.28 -10.25
C VAL A 47 -9.10 -0.62 -11.72
N ALA A 48 -8.69 0.35 -12.55
CA ALA A 48 -8.38 0.11 -13.96
C ALA A 48 -7.36 1.11 -14.51
N VAL A 49 -6.62 0.68 -15.54
CA VAL A 49 -5.72 1.48 -16.37
C VAL A 49 -6.14 1.31 -17.82
N ASN A 50 -6.40 2.41 -18.53
CA ASN A 50 -6.88 2.43 -19.91
C ASN A 50 -8.11 1.53 -20.13
N GLY A 51 -9.02 1.48 -19.14
CA GLY A 51 -10.22 0.65 -19.16
C GLY A 51 -10.01 -0.82 -18.80
N GLU A 52 -8.77 -1.27 -18.65
CA GLU A 52 -8.46 -2.64 -18.24
C GLU A 52 -8.30 -2.73 -16.72
N ARG A 53 -9.01 -3.70 -16.11
CA ARG A 53 -8.97 -3.91 -14.66
C ARG A 53 -7.57 -4.23 -14.16
N VAL A 54 -7.20 -3.64 -13.02
CA VAL A 54 -5.96 -3.89 -12.29
C VAL A 54 -6.26 -4.84 -11.13
N THR A 55 -5.46 -5.89 -10.98
CA THR A 55 -5.63 -6.92 -9.94
C THR A 55 -4.73 -6.72 -8.72
N GLY A 56 -3.69 -5.91 -8.83
CA GLY A 56 -2.75 -5.60 -7.74
C GLY A 56 -1.64 -4.68 -8.22
N ALA A 57 -0.71 -4.35 -7.31
CA ALA A 57 0.41 -3.47 -7.63
C ALA A 57 1.31 -4.04 -8.72
N GLU A 58 1.60 -5.34 -8.70
CA GLU A 58 2.42 -5.99 -9.73
C GLU A 58 1.79 -5.88 -11.12
N ASP A 59 0.48 -6.13 -11.24
CA ASP A 59 -0.25 -5.96 -12.50
C ASP A 59 -0.21 -4.51 -12.97
N PHE A 60 -0.37 -3.56 -12.05
CA PHE A 60 -0.23 -2.14 -12.36
C PHE A 60 1.18 -1.81 -12.87
N LEU A 61 2.23 -2.25 -12.18
CA LEU A 61 3.62 -1.98 -12.56
C LEU A 61 3.96 -2.57 -13.93
N ARG A 62 3.48 -3.79 -14.22
CA ARG A 62 3.64 -4.41 -15.54
C ARG A 62 3.02 -3.56 -16.65
N ARG A 63 1.84 -2.99 -16.42
CA ARG A 63 1.17 -2.07 -17.37
C ARG A 63 1.89 -0.74 -17.46
N ALA A 64 2.36 -0.23 -16.33
CA ALA A 64 3.11 1.02 -16.27
C ALA A 64 4.45 0.96 -17.04
N ALA A 65 5.05 -0.22 -17.15
CA ALA A 65 6.27 -0.42 -17.95
C ALA A 65 6.05 -0.13 -19.46
N ALA A 66 4.80 -0.18 -19.94
CA ALA A 66 4.43 0.15 -21.31
C ALA A 66 4.00 1.61 -21.49
N PHE A 67 4.07 2.45 -20.44
CA PHE A 67 3.71 3.86 -20.56
C PHE A 67 4.68 4.59 -21.49
N SER A 68 4.10 5.50 -22.26
CA SER A 68 4.80 6.45 -23.14
C SER A 68 4.47 7.87 -22.69
N GLY A 69 4.90 8.87 -23.45
CA GLY A 69 4.47 10.26 -23.22
C GLY A 69 3.00 10.55 -23.56
N GLU A 70 2.25 9.55 -24.00
CA GLU A 70 0.82 9.65 -24.24
C GLU A 70 0.02 9.55 -22.93
N GLY A 71 -1.16 10.19 -22.93
CA GLY A 71 -2.04 10.17 -21.76
C GLY A 71 -2.55 8.76 -21.44
N VAL A 72 -2.59 8.43 -20.17
CA VAL A 72 -3.19 7.20 -19.63
C VAL A 72 -4.44 7.55 -18.85
N THR A 73 -5.45 6.70 -18.94
CA THR A 73 -6.67 6.84 -18.17
C THR A 73 -6.61 5.94 -16.94
N LEU A 74 -6.72 6.53 -15.75
CA LEU A 74 -6.82 5.82 -14.48
C LEU A 74 -8.27 5.85 -14.00
N SER A 75 -8.85 4.68 -13.73
CA SER A 75 -10.09 4.58 -12.98
C SER A 75 -9.77 4.25 -11.53
N VAL A 76 -10.33 5.03 -10.62
CA VAL A 76 -10.13 4.86 -9.18
C VAL A 76 -11.47 4.78 -8.46
N GLU A 77 -11.49 4.06 -7.35
CA GLU A 77 -12.60 4.04 -6.42
C GLU A 77 -12.25 4.99 -5.25
N ARG A 78 -13.12 5.97 -5.01
CA ARG A 78 -13.04 6.96 -3.94
C ARG A 78 -14.39 7.12 -3.27
N GLY A 79 -14.48 6.79 -1.98
CA GLY A 79 -15.76 6.90 -1.25
C GLY A 79 -16.88 6.03 -1.82
N GLY A 80 -16.56 4.87 -2.40
CA GLY A 80 -17.54 3.97 -3.03
C GLY A 80 -17.94 4.35 -4.46
N GLU A 81 -17.41 5.46 -5.00
CA GLU A 81 -17.67 5.90 -6.38
C GLU A 81 -16.44 5.65 -7.26
N THR A 82 -16.68 5.22 -8.50
CA THR A 82 -15.62 5.13 -9.51
C THR A 82 -15.46 6.47 -10.21
N LYS A 83 -14.23 6.99 -10.17
CA LYS A 83 -13.82 8.23 -10.87
C LYS A 83 -12.74 7.91 -11.87
N THR A 84 -12.70 8.68 -12.96
CA THR A 84 -11.74 8.47 -14.05
C THR A 84 -10.92 9.76 -14.26
N PHE A 85 -9.61 9.58 -14.30
CA PHE A 85 -8.65 10.67 -14.45
C PHE A 85 -7.74 10.40 -15.64
N ALA A 86 -7.48 11.43 -16.44
CA ALA A 86 -6.48 11.39 -17.48
C ALA A 86 -5.15 11.90 -16.91
N VAL A 87 -4.13 11.08 -16.97
CA VAL A 87 -2.78 11.38 -16.46
C VAL A 87 -1.79 11.29 -17.60
N THR A 88 -0.91 12.26 -17.73
CA THR A 88 0.17 12.20 -18.73
C THR A 88 1.47 11.75 -18.04
N PRO A 89 1.99 10.56 -18.37
CA PRO A 89 3.26 10.10 -17.83
C PRO A 89 4.40 11.04 -18.19
N LYS A 90 5.32 11.26 -17.26
CA LYS A 90 6.52 12.09 -17.46
C LYS A 90 7.75 11.21 -17.55
N LEU A 91 8.73 11.60 -18.36
CA LEU A 91 9.99 10.89 -18.49
C LEU A 91 10.81 11.07 -17.20
N GLY A 92 11.05 9.96 -16.49
CA GLY A 92 11.89 9.94 -15.30
C GLY A 92 13.39 9.94 -15.62
N SER A 93 14.22 10.17 -14.62
CA SER A 93 15.69 10.21 -14.76
C SER A 93 16.30 8.90 -15.25
N GLY A 94 15.59 7.78 -15.08
CA GLY A 94 15.98 6.45 -15.61
C GLY A 94 15.58 6.19 -17.07
N GLY A 95 15.04 7.17 -17.80
CA GLY A 95 14.63 7.00 -19.20
C GLY A 95 13.31 6.25 -19.39
N THR A 96 12.56 5.99 -18.32
CA THR A 96 11.23 5.38 -18.34
C THR A 96 10.15 6.40 -18.05
N TYR A 97 8.98 6.24 -18.68
CA TYR A 97 7.82 7.07 -18.39
C TYR A 97 7.14 6.61 -17.11
N GLN A 98 6.85 7.57 -16.24
CA GLN A 98 6.30 7.34 -14.90
C GLN A 98 5.17 8.33 -14.62
N ILE A 99 4.24 7.95 -13.77
CA ILE A 99 3.14 8.81 -13.32
C ILE A 99 3.29 9.24 -11.85
N GLY A 100 4.40 8.87 -11.20
CA GLY A 100 4.74 9.34 -9.86
C GLY A 100 3.76 8.86 -8.78
N LEU A 101 3.43 7.58 -8.78
CA LEU A 101 2.59 6.95 -7.77
C LEU A 101 3.41 6.15 -6.77
N TRP A 102 2.96 6.17 -5.52
CA TRP A 102 3.25 5.14 -4.55
C TRP A 102 2.03 4.23 -4.44
N LEU A 103 2.21 2.94 -4.69
CA LEU A 103 1.16 1.94 -4.58
C LEU A 103 1.37 1.14 -3.30
N ARG A 104 0.27 0.89 -2.61
CA ARG A 104 0.23 -0.02 -1.47
C ARG A 104 -0.91 -0.99 -1.69
N ASP A 105 -0.61 -2.27 -1.84
CA ASP A 105 -1.58 -3.36 -2.01
C ASP A 105 -1.58 -4.34 -0.83
N ALA A 106 -0.58 -4.27 0.02
CA ALA A 106 -0.49 -5.07 1.23
C ALA A 106 -0.28 -4.18 2.46
N VAL A 107 -0.85 -4.61 3.57
CA VAL A 107 -0.61 -4.02 4.89
C VAL A 107 -0.08 -5.10 5.81
N ARG A 108 0.89 -4.73 6.63
CA ARG A 108 1.43 -5.60 7.66
C ARG A 108 1.09 -5.02 9.02
N GLY A 109 0.77 -5.89 9.95
CA GLY A 109 0.54 -5.53 11.34
C GLY A 109 0.97 -6.66 12.25
N LEU A 110 1.28 -6.34 13.50
CA LEU A 110 1.49 -7.34 14.55
C LEU A 110 0.14 -7.66 15.17
N GLY A 111 -0.15 -8.95 15.28
CA GLY A 111 -1.32 -9.46 15.97
C GLY A 111 -0.92 -10.49 17.04
N THR A 112 -1.87 -10.82 17.93
CA THR A 112 -1.67 -11.83 18.95
C THR A 112 -2.57 -13.03 18.66
N VAL A 113 -1.98 -14.18 18.40
CA VAL A 113 -2.74 -15.43 18.32
C VAL A 113 -3.25 -15.77 19.71
N THR A 114 -4.56 -15.92 19.86
CA THR A 114 -5.24 -16.21 21.12
C THR A 114 -5.44 -17.72 21.34
N PHE A 115 -5.71 -18.44 20.27
CA PHE A 115 -5.80 -19.90 20.31
C PHE A 115 -5.36 -20.51 18.98
N TYR A 116 -4.98 -21.78 19.04
CA TYR A 116 -4.70 -22.63 17.91
C TYR A 116 -5.22 -24.03 18.22
N ASP A 117 -6.01 -24.60 17.31
CA ASP A 117 -6.46 -25.99 17.38
C ASP A 117 -5.55 -26.87 16.50
N PRO A 118 -4.69 -27.72 17.09
CA PRO A 118 -3.79 -28.55 16.29
C PRO A 118 -4.50 -29.67 15.53
N ALA A 119 -5.76 -29.98 15.85
CA ALA A 119 -6.52 -31.02 15.15
C ALA A 119 -7.12 -30.55 13.84
N THR A 120 -7.57 -29.30 13.81
CA THR A 120 -8.22 -28.69 12.64
C THR A 120 -7.31 -27.73 11.89
N GLY A 121 -6.26 -27.21 12.54
CA GLY A 121 -5.43 -26.12 12.03
C GLY A 121 -6.07 -24.74 12.20
N GLU A 122 -7.27 -24.66 12.79
CA GLU A 122 -7.94 -23.40 13.03
C GLU A 122 -7.25 -22.59 14.12
N TYR A 123 -7.25 -21.28 13.97
CA TYR A 123 -6.72 -20.35 14.96
C TYR A 123 -7.59 -19.11 15.06
N GLY A 124 -7.50 -18.42 16.17
CA GLY A 124 -8.06 -17.09 16.36
C GLY A 124 -6.98 -16.11 16.78
N ALA A 125 -7.04 -14.93 16.24
CA ALA A 125 -6.11 -13.87 16.57
C ALA A 125 -6.85 -12.55 16.85
N LEU A 126 -6.31 -11.78 17.76
CA LEU A 126 -6.73 -10.40 17.97
C LEU A 126 -5.79 -9.47 17.21
N GLY A 127 -6.38 -8.60 16.43
CA GLY A 127 -5.65 -7.58 15.66
C GLY A 127 -6.38 -6.25 15.69
N HIS A 128 -5.69 -5.23 15.24
CA HIS A 128 -6.27 -3.92 15.03
C HIS A 128 -6.64 -3.76 13.56
N GLY A 129 -7.71 -3.00 13.29
CA GLY A 129 -7.95 -2.51 11.94
C GLY A 129 -6.77 -1.66 11.49
N VAL A 130 -6.30 -1.87 10.27
CA VAL A 130 -5.20 -1.09 9.73
C VAL A 130 -5.77 0.11 9.00
N GLY A 131 -5.45 1.30 9.50
CA GLY A 131 -5.81 2.56 8.87
C GLY A 131 -4.79 3.03 7.85
N LEU A 132 -5.25 3.78 6.87
CA LEU A 132 -4.38 4.55 6.00
C LEU A 132 -3.78 5.71 6.79
N PRO A 133 -2.45 5.85 6.86
CA PRO A 133 -1.82 6.95 7.62
C PRO A 133 -2.26 8.33 7.14
N GLU A 134 -2.59 8.45 5.85
CA GLU A 134 -2.95 9.70 5.18
C GLU A 134 -4.38 10.15 5.49
N THR A 135 -5.32 9.22 5.66
CA THR A 135 -6.75 9.53 5.83
C THR A 135 -7.32 9.02 7.15
N GLY A 136 -6.64 8.09 7.83
CA GLY A 136 -7.16 7.38 9.00
C GLY A 136 -8.28 6.39 8.68
N GLU A 137 -8.68 6.25 7.42
CA GLU A 137 -9.70 5.29 7.01
C GLU A 137 -9.20 3.86 7.14
N LEU A 138 -10.08 2.96 7.59
CA LEU A 138 -9.76 1.54 7.68
C LEU A 138 -9.64 0.92 6.28
N MET A 139 -8.57 0.17 6.08
CA MET A 139 -8.41 -0.63 4.87
C MET A 139 -9.26 -1.89 4.95
N SER A 140 -10.00 -2.16 3.88
CA SER A 140 -10.67 -3.45 3.69
C SER A 140 -9.66 -4.45 3.14
N ALA A 141 -9.48 -5.59 3.81
CA ALA A 141 -8.70 -6.71 3.33
C ALA A 141 -9.62 -7.74 2.68
N SER A 142 -9.22 -8.29 1.54
CA SER A 142 -9.91 -9.40 0.87
C SER A 142 -9.35 -10.77 1.25
N GLY A 143 -8.20 -10.80 1.92
CA GLY A 143 -7.51 -11.97 2.40
C GLY A 143 -6.23 -11.56 3.12
N GLY A 144 -5.50 -12.52 3.63
CA GLY A 144 -4.25 -12.28 4.30
C GLY A 144 -3.56 -13.59 4.66
N GLU A 145 -2.31 -13.47 5.04
CA GLU A 145 -1.48 -14.57 5.49
C GLU A 145 -0.92 -14.25 6.87
N ILE A 146 -0.71 -15.25 7.68
CA ILE A 146 -0.10 -15.09 9.00
C ILE A 146 1.30 -15.69 8.98
N TYR A 147 2.22 -14.90 9.50
CA TYR A 147 3.63 -15.27 9.64
C TYR A 147 4.05 -15.23 11.11
N ARG A 148 5.04 -16.01 11.48
CA ARG A 148 5.73 -15.77 12.75
C ARG A 148 6.39 -14.40 12.70
N ALA A 149 6.30 -13.67 13.81
CA ALA A 149 6.91 -12.38 13.95
C ALA A 149 7.87 -12.35 15.14
N ASP A 150 9.00 -11.67 14.94
CA ASP A 150 9.90 -11.32 16.03
C ASP A 150 9.65 -9.85 16.41
N VAL A 151 9.48 -9.64 17.72
CA VAL A 151 9.37 -8.27 18.26
C VAL A 151 10.77 -7.68 18.34
N THR A 152 11.01 -6.62 17.60
CA THR A 152 12.31 -5.94 17.51
C THR A 152 12.38 -4.66 18.33
N GLY A 153 11.23 -4.14 18.78
CA GLY A 153 11.17 -2.93 19.59
C GLY A 153 9.81 -2.75 20.26
N VAL A 154 9.82 -1.89 21.27
CA VAL A 154 8.62 -1.49 22.01
C VAL A 154 8.63 0.01 22.14
N ILE A 155 7.58 0.67 21.69
CA ILE A 155 7.31 2.08 21.96
C ILE A 155 6.42 2.12 23.19
N MET A 156 6.93 2.73 24.26
CA MET A 156 6.18 2.85 25.51
C MET A 156 4.99 3.78 25.33
N GLY A 157 3.82 3.34 25.83
CA GLY A 157 2.65 4.18 25.84
C GLY A 157 2.74 5.29 26.88
N GLU A 158 2.14 6.43 26.59
CA GLU A 158 1.95 7.55 27.50
C GLU A 158 0.46 7.84 27.64
N ARG A 159 0.11 8.70 28.61
CA ARG A 159 -1.29 9.08 28.80
C ARG A 159 -1.86 9.78 27.57
N GLY A 160 -2.83 9.12 26.91
CA GLY A 160 -3.45 9.60 25.68
C GLY A 160 -2.75 9.19 24.39
N ALA A 161 -1.62 8.48 24.50
CA ALA A 161 -0.89 7.89 23.37
C ALA A 161 -0.59 6.42 23.70
N PRO A 162 -1.31 5.45 23.09
CA PRO A 162 -1.05 4.04 23.33
C PRO A 162 0.33 3.65 22.83
N GLY A 163 0.96 2.69 23.53
CA GLY A 163 2.22 2.12 23.10
C GLY A 163 2.07 1.23 21.88
N GLU A 164 3.19 0.91 21.24
CA GLU A 164 3.24 0.12 20.03
C GLU A 164 4.33 -0.95 20.10
N LEU A 165 4.05 -2.13 19.56
CA LEU A 165 5.05 -3.17 19.33
C LEU A 165 5.57 -3.05 17.89
N CYS A 166 6.87 -3.00 17.75
CA CYS A 166 7.54 -3.02 16.45
C CYS A 166 8.09 -4.42 16.20
N GLY A 167 7.95 -4.94 14.99
CA GLY A 167 8.46 -6.26 14.64
C GLY A 167 8.38 -6.53 13.16
N GLY A 168 8.85 -7.70 12.76
CA GLY A 168 8.84 -8.15 11.39
C GLY A 168 8.63 -9.66 11.29
N ALA A 169 8.28 -10.14 10.10
CA ALA A 169 8.16 -11.56 9.85
C ALA A 169 9.50 -12.26 10.08
N SER A 170 9.50 -13.33 10.87
CA SER A 170 10.67 -14.15 11.16
C SER A 170 10.72 -15.43 10.33
N SER A 171 9.71 -15.69 9.50
CA SER A 171 9.66 -16.82 8.58
C SER A 171 9.33 -16.38 7.16
N ALA A 172 9.89 -17.08 6.18
CA ALA A 172 9.61 -16.84 4.76
C ALA A 172 8.31 -17.52 4.30
N SER A 173 7.73 -18.40 5.13
CA SER A 173 6.50 -19.13 4.82
C SER A 173 5.41 -18.77 5.82
N PRO A 174 4.17 -18.61 5.35
CA PRO A 174 3.03 -18.39 6.23
C PRO A 174 2.79 -19.59 7.13
N ILE A 175 2.17 -19.36 8.27
CA ILE A 175 1.71 -20.38 9.20
C ILE A 175 0.18 -20.52 9.21
N GLY A 176 -0.51 -19.63 8.48
CA GLY A 176 -1.94 -19.64 8.29
C GLY A 176 -2.38 -18.60 7.27
#